data_e5de1c33eca415cfc18f3222666dfe42
#
_entry.id   e5de1c33eca415cfc18f3222666dfe42
#
_cell.length_a   1.000
_cell.length_b   1.000
_cell.length_c   1.000
_cell.angle_alpha   90.00
_cell.angle_beta   90.00
_cell.angle_gamma   90.00
#
_symmetry.space_group_name_H-M   'P 1'
#
loop_
_entity.id
_entity.type
_entity.pdbx_description
1 polymer ?
#
loop_
_entity_poly.entity_id
_entity_poly.type
_entity_poly.pdbx_seq_one_letter_code
_entity_poly.pdbx_strand_id
1 'polypeptide(L)' 'MTFYVSQFNGYMFSHQNWESEYQNLKNILSAYDNVNPDPNVWYHIGYDSPWTPADQRRNEIWIPITEAEDTNTV' A
#
# COMPACT_ATOMS: atom_id res chain seq x y z
N MET A 1 -14.02 -5.91 3.82
CA MET A 1 -12.90 -5.85 2.87
C MET A 1 -11.60 -5.76 3.65
N THR A 2 -10.58 -6.44 3.20
CA THR A 2 -9.29 -6.48 3.87
C THR A 2 -8.29 -5.65 3.10
N PHE A 3 -7.48 -4.89 3.83
CA PHE A 3 -6.44 -4.06 3.22
C PHE A 3 -5.09 -4.41 3.80
N TYR A 4 -4.08 -4.37 2.96
CA TYR A 4 -2.71 -4.25 3.42
C TYR A 4 -2.39 -2.77 3.50
N VAL A 5 -1.89 -2.31 4.64
CA VAL A 5 -1.56 -0.91 4.84
C VAL A 5 -0.07 -0.78 5.09
N SER A 6 0.60 0.01 4.29
CA SER A 6 2.01 0.32 4.48
C SER A 6 2.14 1.78 4.87
N GLN A 7 2.87 2.03 5.94
CA GLN A 7 3.11 3.38 6.44
C GLN A 7 4.59 3.73 6.26
N PHE A 8 4.84 4.92 5.74
CA PHE A 8 6.21 5.36 5.51
C PHE A 8 6.27 6.89 5.58
N ASN A 9 7.48 7.40 5.76
CA ASN A 9 7.73 8.83 5.83
C ASN A 9 8.33 9.33 4.54
N GLY A 10 8.19 10.63 4.28
CA GLY A 10 8.83 11.26 3.15
C GLY A 10 7.90 12.14 2.33
N TYR A 11 8.48 12.81 1.35
CA TYR A 11 7.72 13.62 0.40
C TYR A 11 7.27 12.77 -0.77
N MET A 12 6.00 12.89 -1.09
CA MET A 12 5.41 12.23 -2.24
C MET A 12 4.86 13.31 -3.16
N PHE A 13 5.72 13.80 -4.04
CA PHE A 13 5.39 14.97 -4.85
C PHE A 13 4.57 14.68 -6.09
N SER A 14 4.54 13.45 -6.54
CA SER A 14 3.88 13.13 -7.79
C SER A 14 3.20 11.78 -7.69
N HIS A 15 2.24 11.58 -8.57
CA HIS A 15 1.59 10.28 -8.69
C HIS A 15 2.61 9.16 -8.97
N GLN A 16 3.66 9.50 -9.71
CA GLN A 16 4.69 8.52 -10.03
C GLN A 16 5.43 8.02 -8.79
N ASN A 17 5.66 8.90 -7.82
CA ASN A 17 6.26 8.47 -6.55
C ASN A 17 5.37 7.48 -5.83
N TRP A 18 4.07 7.78 -5.76
CA TRP A 18 3.11 6.89 -5.12
C TRP A 18 3.03 5.56 -5.85
N GLU A 19 3.01 5.60 -7.17
CA GLU A 19 2.92 4.41 -7.98
C GLU A 19 4.14 3.52 -7.83
N SER A 20 5.34 4.11 -7.77
CA SER A 20 6.56 3.35 -7.55
C SER A 20 6.51 2.61 -6.22
N GLU A 21 6.03 3.28 -5.18
CA GLU A 21 5.90 2.66 -3.88
C GLU A 21 4.85 1.55 -3.88
N TYR A 22 3.74 1.79 -4.57
CA TYR A 22 2.71 0.77 -4.73
C TYR A 22 3.26 -0.47 -5.43
N GLN A 23 4.02 -0.30 -6.52
CA GLN A 23 4.58 -1.44 -7.25
C GLN A 23 5.55 -2.22 -6.36
N ASN A 24 6.33 -1.52 -5.56
CA ASN A 24 7.25 -2.16 -4.64
C ASN A 24 6.51 -3.00 -3.61
N LEU A 25 5.45 -2.45 -3.04
CA LEU A 25 4.62 -3.15 -2.06
C LEU A 25 3.91 -4.33 -2.69
N LYS A 26 3.42 -4.16 -3.90
CA LYS A 26 2.75 -5.22 -4.63
C LYS A 26 3.69 -6.40 -4.87
N ASN A 27 4.96 -6.11 -5.19
CA ASN A 27 5.95 -7.15 -5.37
C ASN A 27 6.22 -7.90 -4.06
N ILE A 28 6.26 -7.19 -2.96
CA ILE A 28 6.43 -7.81 -1.65
C ILE A 28 5.25 -8.72 -1.34
N LEU A 29 4.05 -8.23 -1.55
CA LEU A 29 2.84 -9.00 -1.26
C LEU A 29 2.72 -10.24 -2.12
N SER A 30 3.15 -10.16 -3.37
CA SER A 30 3.05 -11.30 -4.27
C SER A 30 3.97 -12.44 -3.88
N ALA A 31 4.90 -12.21 -2.95
CA ALA A 31 5.74 -13.27 -2.41
C ALA A 31 5.00 -14.14 -1.38
N TYR A 32 3.85 -13.71 -0.93
CA TYR A 32 3.04 -14.48 0.01
C TYR A 32 2.02 -15.31 -0.74
N ASP A 33 1.99 -16.59 -0.47
CA ASP A 33 1.17 -17.55 -1.22
C ASP A 33 -0.32 -17.32 -1.08
N ASN A 34 -0.74 -16.78 0.05
CA ASN A 34 -2.16 -16.70 0.38
C ASN A 34 -2.68 -15.26 0.38
N VAL A 35 -1.96 -14.36 -0.24
CA VAL A 35 -2.37 -12.95 -0.29
C VAL A 35 -2.37 -12.52 -1.75
N ASN A 36 -3.51 -12.00 -2.20
CA ASN A 36 -3.65 -11.52 -3.56
C ASN A 36 -3.98 -10.04 -3.53
N PRO A 37 -3.01 -9.17 -3.84
CA PRO A 37 -3.30 -7.74 -3.94
C PRO A 37 -4.16 -7.45 -5.16
N ASP A 38 -5.03 -6.46 -5.03
CA ASP A 38 -5.82 -6.01 -6.16
C ASP A 38 -4.87 -5.43 -7.23
N PRO A 39 -4.96 -5.89 -8.48
CA PRO A 39 -4.04 -5.42 -9.51
C PRO A 39 -4.35 -4.02 -10.03
N ASN A 40 -5.53 -3.49 -9.73
CA ASN A 40 -6.00 -2.25 -10.35
C ASN A 40 -6.39 -1.16 -9.36
N VAL A 41 -6.63 -1.50 -8.11
CA VAL A 41 -7.16 -0.54 -7.14
C VAL A 41 -6.21 -0.44 -5.96
N TRP A 42 -5.88 0.78 -5.60
CA TRP A 42 -5.11 1.07 -4.41
C TRP A 42 -5.36 2.53 -4.02
N TYR A 43 -5.10 2.83 -2.77
CA TYR A 43 -5.34 4.18 -2.23
C TYR A 43 -4.07 4.69 -1.58
N HIS A 44 -3.85 5.99 -1.67
CA HIS A 44 -2.74 6.62 -0.97
C HIS A 44 -3.25 7.79 -0.16
N ILE A 45 -2.65 7.97 0.99
CA ILE A 45 -3.07 8.99 1.95
C ILE A 45 -1.84 9.68 2.51
N GLY A 46 -1.82 11.02 2.40
CA GLY A 46 -0.84 11.83 3.07
C GLY A 46 -1.51 12.55 4.21
N TYR A 47 -1.01 12.39 5.41
CA TYR A 47 -1.66 12.91 6.61
C TYR A 47 -1.21 14.30 7.01
N ASP A 48 -0.05 14.73 6.56
CA ASP A 48 0.56 15.94 7.10
C ASP A 48 0.58 17.06 6.07
N SER A 49 0.68 18.30 6.57
CA SER A 49 0.68 19.46 5.70
C SER A 49 1.95 19.50 4.83
N PRO A 50 1.92 20.27 3.72
CA PRO A 50 3.09 20.42 2.86
C PRO A 50 4.31 21.01 3.58
N TRP A 51 4.09 21.68 4.71
CA TRP A 51 5.17 22.30 5.48
C TRP A 51 5.87 21.31 6.42
N THR A 52 5.32 20.13 6.61
CA THR A 52 5.89 19.16 7.51
C THR A 52 7.20 18.61 6.94
N PRO A 53 8.29 18.57 7.72
CA PRO A 53 9.55 18.00 7.24
C PRO A 53 9.39 16.55 6.79
N ALA A 54 10.20 16.14 5.82
CA ALA A 54 10.08 14.83 5.20
C ALA A 54 10.11 13.69 6.21
N ASP A 55 10.99 13.76 7.19
CA ASP A 55 11.14 12.71 8.19
C ASP A 55 9.97 12.63 9.16
N GLN A 56 9.08 13.63 9.12
CA GLN A 56 7.90 13.68 9.98
C GLN A 56 6.60 13.55 9.18
N ARG A 57 6.68 13.51 7.87
CA ARG A 57 5.49 13.36 7.04
C ARG A 57 5.08 11.90 7.03
N ARG A 58 3.82 11.67 7.33
CA ARG A 58 3.27 10.33 7.39
C ARG A 58 2.45 10.05 6.14
N ASN A 59 2.78 8.97 5.49
CA ASN A 59 2.10 8.54 4.28
C ASN A 59 1.67 7.09 4.45
N GLU A 60 0.56 6.73 3.82
CA GLU A 60 0.10 5.35 3.80
C GLU A 60 -0.33 4.97 2.40
N ILE A 61 -0.09 3.73 2.06
CA ILE A 61 -0.68 3.11 0.87
C ILE A 61 -1.54 1.96 1.36
N TRP A 62 -2.76 1.92 0.89
CA TRP A 62 -3.74 0.89 1.21
C TRP A 62 -4.01 0.07 -0.02
N ILE A 63 -3.76 -1.21 0.05
CA ILE A 63 -3.98 -2.12 -1.06
C ILE A 63 -5.05 -3.11 -0.66
N PRO A 64 -6.20 -3.14 -1.35
CA PRO A 64 -7.19 -4.18 -1.11
C PRO A 64 -6.56 -5.54 -1.38
N ILE A 65 -6.76 -6.47 -0.48
CA ILE A 65 -6.24 -7.81 -0.66
C ILE A 65 -7.35 -8.82 -0.50
N THR A 66 -7.19 -9.92 -1.23
CA THR A 66 -8.02 -11.09 -1.06
C THR A 66 -7.10 -12.19 -0.57
N GLU A 67 -7.41 -12.75 0.57
CA GLU A 67 -6.67 -13.91 1.00
C GLU A 67 -7.06 -15.07 0.09
N ALA A 68 -6.07 -15.86 -0.30
CA ALA A 68 -6.36 -17.03 -1.08
C ALA A 68 -7.41 -17.83 -0.34
N GLU A 69 -8.46 -18.16 -1.04
CA GLU A 69 -9.53 -18.91 -0.44
C GLU A 69 -8.96 -20.17 0.17
N ASP A 70 -9.03 -20.24 1.45
CA ASP A 70 -8.64 -21.46 2.10
C ASP A 70 -9.82 -22.42 1.98
N THR A 71 -9.74 -23.29 1.03
CA THR A 71 -10.80 -24.21 0.78
C THR A 71 -11.09 -25.11 1.95
N ASN A 72 -10.20 -25.13 2.89
CA ASN A 72 -10.41 -25.91 4.11
C ASN A 72 -11.30 -25.22 5.12
N THR A 73 -11.64 -24.00 4.87
CA THR A 73 -12.54 -23.27 5.76
C THR A 73 -13.97 -23.71 5.62
N VAL A 74 -14.22 -24.49 4.67
CA VAL A 74 -15.57 -25.00 4.50
C VAL A 74 -15.90 -26.01 5.57
#